data_124c3ec87c2720d9fedeeed3cc262310
#
_entry.id   124c3ec87c2720d9fedeeed3cc262310
#
_cell.length_a   1.000
_cell.length_b   1.000
_cell.length_c   1.000
_cell.angle_alpha   90.00
_cell.angle_beta   90.00
_cell.angle_gamma   90.00
#
_symmetry.space_group_name_H-M   'P 1'
#
loop_
_entity.id
_entity.type
_entity.pdbx_description
1 polymer ?
#
loop_
_entity_poly.entity_id
_entity_poly.type
_entity_poly.pdbx_seq_one_letter_code
_entity_poly.pdbx_strand_id
1 'polypeptide(L)'
;MSKYSTVLVEGESMQPTYAPGDWLMAQWSGFALRDTGYSPMKVLGNLFGNRVTVGDVVVVERPEYPGIFYVKRITEVRNDSHQIFVSSDNPEGNDSRQWGWLPVSSVQAKVVSRVRKSKK
;
A
#
# COMPACT_ATOMS: atom_id res chain seq x y z
N MET A 1 -8.56 -7.61 -13.89
CA MET A 1 -8.33 -8.85 -13.12
C MET A 1 -7.07 -8.68 -12.29
N SER A 2 -7.12 -9.12 -11.04
CA SER A 2 -5.99 -8.97 -10.13
C SER A 2 -4.98 -10.09 -10.31
N LYS A 3 -3.71 -9.74 -10.12
CA LYS A 3 -2.63 -10.72 -10.08
C LYS A 3 -2.02 -10.75 -8.68
N TYR A 4 -1.60 -11.91 -8.25
CA TYR A 4 -0.90 -12.07 -6.98
C TYR A 4 0.55 -12.47 -7.27
N SER A 5 1.48 -11.78 -6.64
CA SER A 5 2.88 -12.18 -6.69
C SER A 5 3.60 -11.69 -5.44
N THR A 6 4.79 -12.23 -5.22
CA THR A 6 5.56 -11.88 -4.04
C THR A 6 6.44 -10.66 -4.30
N VAL A 7 6.68 -9.90 -3.23
CA VAL A 7 7.65 -8.82 -3.23
C VAL A 7 8.64 -9.06 -2.09
N LEU A 8 9.89 -8.74 -2.34
CA LEU A 8 10.95 -8.84 -1.34
C LEU A 8 11.11 -7.49 -0.65
N VAL A 9 11.07 -7.49 0.66
CA VAL A 9 11.29 -6.27 1.43
C VAL A 9 12.79 -5.96 1.43
N GLU A 10 13.12 -4.75 1.02
CA GLU A 10 14.47 -4.23 1.10
C GLU A 10 14.46 -2.97 1.95
N GLY A 11 15.53 -2.74 2.70
CA GLY A 11 15.61 -1.60 3.59
C GLY A 11 14.78 -1.81 4.86
N GLU A 12 14.82 -0.83 5.73
CA GLU A 12 14.29 -0.94 7.08
C GLU A 12 13.07 -0.07 7.35
N SER A 13 12.50 0.54 6.30
CA SER A 13 11.43 1.52 6.47
C SER A 13 10.16 0.96 7.08
N MET A 14 9.93 -0.35 6.96
CA MET A 14 8.73 -0.99 7.50
C MET A 14 8.97 -1.78 8.79
N GLN A 15 10.16 -1.67 9.37
CA GLN A 15 10.39 -2.25 10.69
C GLN A 15 9.60 -1.51 11.75
N PRO A 16 9.11 -2.18 12.78
CA PRO A 16 9.33 -3.60 13.09
C PRO A 16 8.34 -4.55 12.40
N THR A 17 7.39 -4.05 11.61
CA THR A 17 6.35 -4.88 11.00
C THR A 17 6.94 -5.86 9.99
N TYR A 18 7.77 -5.36 9.09
CA TYR A 18 8.44 -6.17 8.09
C TYR A 18 9.94 -5.84 8.09
N ALA A 19 10.75 -6.87 8.05
CA ALA A 19 12.22 -6.74 8.06
C ALA A 19 12.77 -6.96 6.66
N PRO A 20 13.97 -6.41 6.37
CA PRO A 20 14.63 -6.72 5.11
C PRO A 20 14.78 -8.23 4.95
N GLY A 21 14.48 -8.74 3.77
CA GLY A 21 14.50 -10.17 3.49
C GLY A 21 13.17 -10.88 3.66
N ASP A 22 12.17 -10.20 4.22
CA ASP A 22 10.82 -10.77 4.28
C ASP A 22 10.21 -10.80 2.88
N TRP A 23 9.47 -11.86 2.59
CA TRP A 23 8.71 -11.98 1.35
C TRP A 23 7.23 -11.75 1.65
N LEU A 24 6.61 -10.87 0.89
CA LEU A 24 5.21 -10.51 1.07
C LEU A 24 4.42 -10.95 -0.16
N MET A 25 3.18 -11.40 0.06
CA MET A 25 2.25 -11.62 -1.03
C MET A 25 1.48 -10.34 -1.28
N ALA A 26 1.44 -9.91 -2.52
CA ALA A 26 0.78 -8.68 -2.91
C ALA A 26 -0.20 -8.92 -4.05
N GLN A 27 -1.31 -8.22 -3.99
CA GLN A 27 -2.33 -8.21 -5.04
C GLN A 27 -2.06 -7.00 -5.94
N TRP A 28 -1.70 -7.25 -7.18
CA TRP A 28 -1.39 -6.20 -8.16
C TRP A 28 -2.63 -5.88 -8.98
N SER A 29 -3.00 -4.62 -9.03
CA SER A 29 -4.18 -4.18 -9.77
C SER A 29 -4.25 -2.65 -9.73
N GLY A 30 -5.22 -2.07 -10.43
CA GLY A 30 -5.58 -0.67 -10.18
C GLY A 30 -6.44 -0.60 -8.93
N PHE A 31 -6.22 0.41 -8.10
CA PHE A 31 -6.91 0.54 -6.81
C PHE A 31 -7.64 1.87 -6.71
N ALA A 32 -8.69 1.87 -5.89
CA ALA A 32 -9.47 3.06 -5.56
C ALA A 32 -9.68 3.10 -4.05
N LEU A 33 -10.01 4.27 -3.52
CA LEU A 33 -10.28 4.40 -2.10
C LEU A 33 -11.60 3.68 -1.75
N ARG A 34 -11.63 3.12 -0.53
CA ARG A 34 -12.84 2.48 -0.02
C ARG A 34 -13.94 3.51 0.15
N ASP A 35 -15.13 3.16 -0.35
CA ASP A 35 -16.31 4.00 -0.16
C ASP A 35 -16.74 3.97 1.30
N THR A 36 -17.14 5.13 1.82
CA THR A 36 -17.59 5.27 3.19
C THR A 36 -19.12 5.37 3.29
N GLY A 37 -19.82 5.61 2.17
CA GLY A 37 -21.28 5.69 2.15
C GLY A 37 -21.94 4.33 2.16
N TYR A 38 -23.16 4.27 2.70
CA TYR A 38 -23.92 3.03 2.69
C TYR A 38 -24.48 2.75 1.30
N SER A 39 -24.22 1.56 0.80
CA SER A 39 -24.83 1.02 -0.41
C SER A 39 -24.46 -0.46 -0.49
N PRO A 40 -25.43 -1.36 -0.73
CA PRO A 40 -25.09 -2.79 -0.86
C PRO A 40 -24.05 -3.05 -1.93
N MET A 41 -24.11 -2.36 -3.04
CA MET A 41 -23.13 -2.55 -4.11
C MET A 41 -21.75 -2.05 -3.71
N LYS A 42 -21.67 -0.94 -2.97
CA LYS A 42 -20.40 -0.43 -2.47
C LYS A 42 -19.77 -1.38 -1.45
N VAL A 43 -20.60 -1.97 -0.58
CA VAL A 43 -20.12 -2.95 0.39
C VAL A 43 -19.51 -4.14 -0.32
N LEU A 44 -20.17 -4.65 -1.36
CA LEU A 44 -19.61 -5.76 -2.14
C LEU A 44 -18.30 -5.35 -2.82
N GLY A 45 -18.23 -4.14 -3.36
CA GLY A 45 -17.00 -3.64 -3.97
C GLY A 45 -15.85 -3.58 -2.98
N ASN A 46 -16.13 -3.16 -1.74
CA ASN A 46 -15.10 -3.10 -0.70
C ASN A 46 -14.62 -4.50 -0.28
N LEU A 47 -15.51 -5.51 -0.33
CA LEU A 47 -15.15 -6.88 0.04
C LEU A 47 -14.35 -7.60 -1.06
N PHE A 48 -14.73 -7.40 -2.31
CA PHE A 48 -14.18 -8.15 -3.43
C PHE A 48 -13.38 -7.30 -4.41
N GLY A 49 -13.43 -5.99 -4.25
CA GLY A 49 -12.82 -5.08 -5.19
C GLY A 49 -11.41 -4.68 -4.83
N ASN A 50 -10.87 -3.80 -5.66
CA ASN A 50 -9.52 -3.29 -5.53
C ASN A 50 -9.59 -1.98 -4.76
N ARG A 51 -9.88 -2.07 -3.46
CA ARG A 51 -10.08 -0.92 -2.59
C ARG A 51 -9.00 -0.86 -1.52
N VAL A 52 -8.58 0.35 -1.21
CA VAL A 52 -7.60 0.59 -0.16
C VAL A 52 -8.11 1.65 0.81
N THR A 53 -7.67 1.57 2.05
CA THR A 53 -8.06 2.50 3.10
C THR A 53 -6.93 2.61 4.14
N VAL A 54 -7.16 3.45 5.14
CA VAL A 54 -6.22 3.64 6.26
C VAL A 54 -5.93 2.28 6.91
N GLY A 55 -4.67 2.04 7.17
CA GLY A 55 -4.17 0.80 7.78
C GLY A 55 -3.64 -0.21 6.77
N ASP A 56 -4.01 -0.09 5.51
CA ASP A 56 -3.53 -1.02 4.49
C ASP A 56 -2.04 -0.79 4.21
N VAL A 57 -1.31 -1.88 4.02
CA VAL A 57 0.07 -1.83 3.55
C VAL A 57 0.04 -1.99 2.04
N VAL A 58 0.69 -1.08 1.34
CA VAL A 58 0.61 -1.00 -0.11
C VAL A 58 2.00 -0.88 -0.72
N VAL A 59 2.10 -1.24 -1.99
CA VAL A 59 3.29 -0.98 -2.81
C VAL A 59 2.98 0.21 -3.68
N VAL A 60 3.76 1.27 -3.55
CA VAL A 60 3.54 2.51 -4.30
C VAL A 60 4.73 2.80 -5.21
N GLU A 61 4.42 3.45 -6.32
CA GLU A 61 5.43 3.95 -7.27
C GLU A 61 5.22 5.44 -7.41
N ARG A 62 6.29 6.21 -7.24
CA ARG A 62 6.21 7.67 -7.37
C ARG A 62 6.51 8.09 -8.81
N PRO A 63 5.79 9.10 -9.33
CA PRO A 63 6.05 9.57 -10.70
C PRO A 63 7.50 10.03 -10.92
N GLU A 64 8.13 10.57 -9.86
CA GLU A 64 9.50 11.09 -9.94
C GLU A 64 10.54 9.97 -10.12
N TYR A 65 10.20 8.75 -9.70
CA TYR A 65 11.15 7.63 -9.73
C TYR A 65 10.46 6.38 -10.28
N PRO A 66 10.16 6.38 -11.60
CA PRO A 66 9.48 5.23 -12.19
C PRO A 66 10.34 3.96 -12.07
N GLY A 67 9.68 2.85 -11.85
CA GLY A 67 10.34 1.55 -11.69
C GLY A 67 10.82 1.24 -10.29
N ILE A 68 10.73 2.20 -9.36
CA ILE A 68 11.10 1.98 -7.97
C ILE A 68 9.81 1.82 -7.15
N PHE A 69 9.72 0.73 -6.40
CA PHE A 69 8.53 0.40 -5.61
C PHE A 69 8.85 0.53 -4.13
N TYR A 70 7.93 1.15 -3.41
CA TYR A 70 8.07 1.36 -1.96
C TYR A 70 6.93 0.66 -1.25
N VAL A 71 7.23 -0.08 -0.18
CA VAL A 71 6.21 -0.69 0.70
C VAL A 71 5.95 0.30 1.83
N LYS A 72 4.72 0.75 1.96
CA LYS A 72 4.32 1.76 2.94
C LYS A 72 2.93 1.44 3.47
N ARG A 73 2.57 2.09 4.58
CA ARG A 73 1.24 1.97 5.17
C ARG A 73 0.44 3.23 4.90
N ILE A 74 -0.81 3.08 4.48
CA ILE A 74 -1.73 4.22 4.34
C ILE A 74 -2.14 4.67 5.73
N THR A 75 -1.88 5.93 6.06
CA THR A 75 -2.23 6.50 7.36
C THR A 75 -3.34 7.54 7.27
N GLU A 76 -3.55 8.14 6.11
CA GLU A 76 -4.66 9.08 5.89
C GLU A 76 -5.14 8.97 4.45
N VAL A 77 -6.40 9.30 4.23
CA VAL A 77 -6.98 9.33 2.89
C VAL A 77 -7.80 10.60 2.71
N ARG A 78 -7.87 11.08 1.48
CA ARG A 78 -8.76 12.17 1.05
C ARG A 78 -9.68 11.62 -0.02
N ASN A 79 -10.92 11.31 0.34
CA ASN A 79 -11.86 10.69 -0.59
C ASN A 79 -12.30 11.64 -1.71
N ASP A 80 -12.41 12.93 -1.41
CA ASP A 80 -12.83 13.92 -2.39
C ASP A 80 -11.82 14.13 -3.51
N SER A 81 -10.52 14.02 -3.21
CA SER A 81 -9.46 14.23 -4.19
C SER A 81 -8.74 12.94 -4.57
N HIS A 82 -9.17 11.81 -4.05
CA HIS A 82 -8.59 10.48 -4.34
C HIS A 82 -7.09 10.46 -4.05
N GLN A 83 -6.71 10.94 -2.87
CA GLN A 83 -5.32 11.00 -2.45
C GLN A 83 -5.10 10.21 -1.19
N ILE A 84 -3.86 9.72 -1.03
CA ILE A 84 -3.45 8.97 0.15
C ILE A 84 -2.20 9.61 0.75
N PHE A 85 -2.07 9.45 2.05
CA PHE A 85 -0.86 9.80 2.79
C PHE A 85 -0.28 8.49 3.31
N VAL A 86 0.95 8.19 2.95
CA VAL A 86 1.59 6.93 3.33
C VAL A 86 2.74 7.19 4.28
N SER A 87 2.94 6.24 5.19
CA SER A 87 3.98 6.35 6.21
C SER A 87 4.79 5.07 6.28
N SER A 88 6.07 5.22 6.60
CA SER A 88 6.92 4.11 7.00
C SER A 88 6.55 3.72 8.42
N ASP A 89 6.50 2.42 8.70
CA ASP A 89 6.30 1.96 10.08
C ASP A 89 7.52 2.31 10.95
N ASN A 90 8.69 2.40 10.32
CA ASN A 90 9.89 2.91 10.96
C ASN A 90 9.89 4.45 10.84
N PRO A 91 9.89 5.19 11.96
CA PRO A 91 9.83 6.66 11.88
C PRO A 91 11.02 7.31 11.19
N GLU A 92 12.11 6.59 10.98
CA GLU A 92 13.28 7.13 10.27
C GLU A 92 13.19 6.92 8.76
N GLY A 93 12.16 6.21 8.26
CA GLY A 93 12.00 6.02 6.82
C GLY A 93 11.48 7.27 6.11
N ASN A 94 11.68 7.31 4.80
CA ASN A 94 11.10 8.34 3.94
C ASN A 94 9.71 7.95 3.51
N ASP A 95 8.80 8.91 3.48
CA ASP A 95 7.40 8.66 3.13
C ASP A 95 6.70 9.99 2.80
N SER A 96 5.37 10.01 2.92
CA SER A 96 4.59 11.21 2.60
C SER A 96 4.93 12.44 3.46
N ARG A 97 5.61 12.25 4.61
CA ARG A 97 6.08 13.40 5.38
C ARG A 97 7.08 14.24 4.57
N GLN A 98 7.82 13.61 3.66
CA GLN A 98 8.74 14.27 2.75
C GLN A 98 8.13 14.44 1.35
N TRP A 99 7.32 13.46 0.91
CA TRP A 99 6.80 13.41 -0.46
C TRP A 99 5.49 14.17 -0.64
N GLY A 100 4.72 14.37 0.46
CA GLY A 100 3.37 14.92 0.39
C GLY A 100 2.35 13.86 0.02
N TRP A 101 1.14 14.30 -0.29
CA TRP A 101 0.05 13.41 -0.67
C TRP A 101 0.31 12.79 -2.03
N LEU A 102 -0.06 11.53 -2.18
CA LEU A 102 0.06 10.81 -3.44
C LEU A 102 -1.34 10.53 -4.00
N PRO A 103 -1.50 10.55 -5.33
CA PRO A 103 -2.77 10.07 -5.89
C PRO A 103 -2.92 8.58 -5.63
N VAL A 104 -4.17 8.12 -5.45
CA VAL A 104 -4.40 6.69 -5.21
C VAL A 104 -3.92 5.84 -6.38
N SER A 105 -3.80 6.42 -7.56
CA SER A 105 -3.25 5.72 -8.73
C SER A 105 -1.78 5.35 -8.56
N SER A 106 -1.08 5.92 -7.56
CA SER A 106 0.29 5.50 -7.24
C SER A 106 0.36 4.12 -6.63
N VAL A 107 -0.76 3.59 -6.12
CA VAL A 107 -0.81 2.25 -5.53
C VAL A 107 -0.76 1.21 -6.64
N GLN A 108 0.27 0.40 -6.64
CA GLN A 108 0.47 -0.66 -7.63
C GLN A 108 0.03 -2.01 -7.10
N ALA A 109 0.10 -2.20 -5.79
CA ALA A 109 -0.27 -3.48 -5.18
C ALA A 109 -0.68 -3.26 -3.73
N LYS A 110 -1.47 -4.18 -3.22
CA LYS A 110 -1.88 -4.22 -1.82
C LYS A 110 -1.27 -5.47 -1.19
N VAL A 111 -0.57 -5.30 -0.08
CA VAL A 111 0.03 -6.42 0.65
C VAL A 111 -1.07 -7.17 1.39
N VAL A 112 -1.17 -8.47 1.16
CA VAL A 112 -2.22 -9.29 1.76
C VAL A 112 -1.69 -10.22 2.85
N SER A 113 -0.41 -10.61 2.79
CA SER A 113 0.18 -11.44 3.85
C SER A 113 1.70 -11.47 3.72
N ARG A 114 2.36 -11.92 4.80
CA ARG A 114 3.79 -12.25 4.73
C ARG A 114 3.90 -13.75 4.53
N VAL A 115 4.54 -14.16 3.43
CA VAL A 115 4.61 -15.57 3.07
C VAL A 115 5.92 -16.21 3.50
N ARG A 116 6.95 -15.40 3.74
CA ARG A 116 8.24 -15.91 4.21
C ARG A 116 8.94 -14.86 5.02
N LYS A 117 9.34 -15.22 6.25
CA LYS A 117 10.05 -14.31 7.13
C LYS A 117 11.53 -14.38 6.87
N SER A 118 12.22 -13.25 7.02
CA SER A 118 13.67 -13.19 6.93
C SER A 118 14.30 -14.17 7.93
N LYS A 119 15.43 -14.77 7.54
CA LYS A 119 16.12 -15.74 8.38
C LYS A 119 16.97 -15.11 9.48
N LYS A 120 17.06 -13.78 9.49
CA LYS A 120 17.82 -13.07 10.51
C LYS A 120 17.00 -12.71 11.72
#